data_9926ab1a7ed6aeb3303c7a1872c2b843
#
_entry.id   9926ab1a7ed6aeb3303c7a1872c2b843
#
_cell.length_a   1.000
_cell.length_b   1.000
_cell.length_c   1.000
_cell.angle_alpha   90.00
_cell.angle_beta   90.00
_cell.angle_gamma   90.00
#
_symmetry.space_group_name_H-M   'P 1'
#
loop_
_entity.id
_entity.type
_entity.pdbx_description
1 polymer ?
#
loop_
_entity_poly.entity_id
_entity_poly.type
_entity_poly.pdbx_seq_one_letter_code
_entity_poly.pdbx_strand_id
1 'polypeptide(L)'
;MTTTSQDKITVPGDDRLTKLNVSTKTPFWTKIPIIKELRVAVGWQKGMLITGLAIAAFFLLVALFAPLIAPYGHAQIKAADGTSFPAQAAPSAEHIWGTTAAGFDVFSRVVWGARTAVIAIVVAVLLSIFAGVLLGLVSGYYGGWVDRILVMIADAVYSFPSLLLAILMAIMISHGQSGLWSGILASGISITVVYIPQYFRTIRAEVIRIKESAYVESARVVGASTWRIMTKHLFKNSTRTLPVILTLNSSEAILTLAGLGFLGFGIEPTAAAEWGYDLNRSVSDVTAGIWWTAVFPGIAIVLIVLGITLVGESLNDLADPRLRARKSAGEVVGSIEDTSVDPNEKPSARNEVIAELDANVDPPATVTDHDPTIVASEWTGEGKPEGKE
;
A
#
# COMPACT_ATOMS: atom_id res chain seq x y z
N MET A 1 45.81 -6.64 22.39
CA MET A 1 46.72 -7.45 21.57
C MET A 1 46.26 -8.87 21.64
N THR A 2 45.59 -9.36 20.60
CA THR A 2 45.52 -10.77 20.17
C THR A 2 44.75 -10.78 18.84
N THR A 3 45.51 -10.83 17.79
CA THR A 3 45.09 -10.98 16.41
C THR A 3 44.61 -12.40 16.19
N THR A 4 43.34 -12.56 15.82
CA THR A 4 42.79 -13.84 15.39
C THR A 4 43.10 -14.01 13.88
N SER A 5 43.91 -14.99 13.60
CA SER A 5 44.27 -15.48 12.27
C SER A 5 43.02 -15.97 11.56
N GLN A 6 42.70 -15.38 10.42
CA GLN A 6 41.77 -15.96 9.43
C GLN A 6 42.56 -16.95 8.57
N ASP A 7 42.23 -18.23 8.72
CA ASP A 7 42.73 -19.28 7.82
C ASP A 7 42.16 -19.05 6.43
N LYS A 8 43.08 -18.67 5.52
CA LYS A 8 42.82 -18.63 4.10
C LYS A 8 42.84 -20.06 3.57
N ILE A 9 41.67 -20.58 3.21
CA ILE A 9 41.57 -21.76 2.37
C ILE A 9 42.05 -21.35 0.98
N THR A 10 43.30 -21.69 0.65
CA THR A 10 43.85 -21.53 -0.70
C THR A 10 43.52 -22.78 -1.51
N VAL A 11 42.60 -22.65 -2.46
CA VAL A 11 42.39 -23.66 -3.50
C VAL A 11 43.47 -23.46 -4.57
N PRO A 12 44.29 -24.46 -4.88
CA PRO A 12 45.32 -24.30 -5.90
C PRO A 12 44.69 -24.35 -7.29
N GLY A 13 44.86 -23.30 -8.08
CA GLY A 13 44.82 -23.41 -9.54
C GLY A 13 43.81 -22.58 -10.32
N ASP A 14 43.34 -21.41 -9.83
CA ASP A 14 42.66 -20.50 -10.77
C ASP A 14 42.95 -19.02 -10.48
N ASP A 15 43.96 -18.50 -11.14
CA ASP A 15 44.35 -17.08 -11.11
C ASP A 15 43.31 -16.13 -11.74
N ARG A 16 42.19 -16.64 -12.26
CA ARG A 16 41.11 -15.84 -12.86
C ARG A 16 40.07 -15.38 -11.88
N LEU A 17 39.97 -15.98 -10.69
CA LEU A 17 38.99 -15.59 -9.67
C LEU A 17 39.44 -14.45 -8.76
N THR A 18 40.70 -14.06 -8.80
CA THR A 18 41.27 -13.00 -7.95
C THR A 18 41.00 -11.58 -8.43
N LYS A 19 40.35 -11.37 -9.59
CA LYS A 19 40.10 -10.03 -10.15
C LYS A 19 38.66 -9.50 -9.99
N LEU A 20 37.80 -10.18 -9.28
CA LEU A 20 36.43 -9.69 -9.01
C LEU A 20 36.31 -8.99 -7.65
N ASN A 21 37.26 -8.18 -7.28
CA ASN A 21 37.08 -7.21 -6.21
C ASN A 21 36.48 -5.92 -6.79
N VAL A 22 35.25 -6.03 -7.31
CA VAL A 22 34.44 -4.87 -7.68
C VAL A 22 33.88 -4.29 -6.39
N SER A 23 34.68 -3.48 -5.72
CA SER A 23 34.18 -2.53 -4.72
C SER A 23 33.29 -1.50 -5.43
N THR A 24 32.09 -1.89 -5.79
CA THR A 24 31.06 -0.95 -6.20
C THR A 24 30.63 -0.19 -4.97
N LYS A 25 31.17 1.02 -4.76
CA LYS A 25 30.57 2.01 -3.87
C LYS A 25 29.15 2.21 -4.35
N THR A 26 28.20 1.51 -3.75
CA THR A 26 26.78 1.69 -4.07
C THR A 26 26.42 3.14 -3.76
N PRO A 27 25.99 3.94 -4.73
CA PRO A 27 25.66 5.33 -4.51
C PRO A 27 24.54 5.44 -3.46
N PHE A 28 24.54 6.50 -2.67
CA PHE A 28 23.59 6.77 -1.58
C PHE A 28 22.12 6.52 -1.99
N TRP A 29 21.76 6.87 -3.24
CA TRP A 29 20.43 6.68 -3.82
C TRP A 29 19.95 5.22 -3.83
N THR A 30 20.85 4.23 -3.81
CA THR A 30 20.48 2.79 -3.80
C THR A 30 19.98 2.32 -2.44
N LYS A 31 20.11 3.15 -1.39
CA LYS A 31 19.61 2.86 -0.04
C LYS A 31 18.13 3.24 0.14
N ILE A 32 17.55 3.98 -0.82
CA ILE A 32 16.13 4.35 -0.80
C ILE A 32 15.31 3.09 -1.12
N PRO A 33 14.39 2.66 -0.24
CA PRO A 33 13.64 1.40 -0.42
C PRO A 33 12.95 1.29 -1.78
N ILE A 34 12.32 2.37 -2.26
CA ILE A 34 11.60 2.43 -3.54
C ILE A 34 12.53 2.17 -4.72
N ILE A 35 13.77 2.70 -4.71
CA ILE A 35 14.75 2.49 -5.80
C ILE A 35 15.22 1.03 -5.82
N LYS A 36 15.34 0.40 -4.65
CA LYS A 36 15.66 -1.02 -4.55
C LYS A 36 14.54 -1.87 -5.17
N GLU A 37 13.29 -1.56 -4.86
CA GLU A 37 12.14 -2.28 -5.40
C GLU A 37 11.99 -2.07 -6.91
N LEU A 38 12.25 -0.87 -7.43
CA LEU A 38 12.28 -0.59 -8.88
C LEU A 38 13.32 -1.41 -9.66
N ARG A 39 14.45 -1.75 -9.02
CA ARG A 39 15.48 -2.61 -9.63
C ARG A 39 15.11 -4.09 -9.63
N VAL A 40 14.33 -4.50 -8.61
CA VAL A 40 13.90 -5.89 -8.46
C VAL A 40 12.66 -6.19 -9.30
N ALA A 41 11.81 -5.20 -9.58
CA ALA A 41 10.61 -5.35 -10.39
C ALA A 41 10.97 -5.62 -11.87
N VAL A 42 10.27 -6.59 -12.50
CA VAL A 42 10.49 -6.98 -13.92
C VAL A 42 9.14 -7.11 -14.63
N GLY A 43 9.14 -6.85 -15.94
CA GLY A 43 7.98 -7.05 -16.81
C GLY A 43 6.80 -6.14 -16.41
N TRP A 44 5.60 -6.71 -16.36
CA TRP A 44 4.34 -6.01 -16.06
C TRP A 44 4.36 -5.29 -14.70
N GLN A 45 4.91 -5.93 -13.68
CA GLN A 45 5.01 -5.36 -12.31
C GLN A 45 5.80 -4.05 -12.28
N LYS A 46 6.91 -3.99 -13.06
CA LYS A 46 7.69 -2.76 -13.18
C LYS A 46 6.89 -1.64 -13.85
N GLY A 47 6.11 -1.98 -14.86
CA GLY A 47 5.19 -1.04 -15.52
C GLY A 47 4.16 -0.47 -14.53
N MET A 48 3.50 -1.33 -13.76
CA MET A 48 2.53 -0.93 -12.73
C MET A 48 3.17 -0.02 -11.68
N LEU A 49 4.35 -0.39 -11.16
CA LEU A 49 5.06 0.41 -10.15
C LEU A 49 5.44 1.80 -10.69
N ILE A 50 6.01 1.86 -11.89
CA ILE A 50 6.40 3.14 -12.51
C ILE A 50 5.17 4.01 -12.76
N THR A 51 4.10 3.46 -13.34
CA THR A 51 2.87 4.20 -13.62
C THR A 51 2.23 4.70 -12.32
N GLY A 52 2.12 3.83 -11.30
CA GLY A 52 1.57 4.21 -10.01
C GLY A 52 2.39 5.30 -9.32
N LEU A 53 3.72 5.17 -9.31
CA LEU A 53 4.63 6.19 -8.76
C LEU A 53 4.56 7.51 -9.55
N ALA A 54 4.44 7.46 -10.87
CA ALA A 54 4.31 8.66 -11.69
C ALA A 54 3.03 9.42 -11.39
N ILE A 55 1.89 8.71 -11.27
CA ILE A 55 0.61 9.32 -10.89
C ILE A 55 0.66 9.88 -9.47
N ALA A 56 1.17 9.10 -8.50
CA ALA A 56 1.29 9.56 -7.11
C ALA A 56 2.21 10.79 -7.00
N ALA A 57 3.35 10.78 -7.70
CA ALA A 57 4.26 11.91 -7.75
C ALA A 57 3.62 13.13 -8.43
N PHE A 58 2.85 12.94 -9.50
CA PHE A 58 2.11 14.01 -10.16
C PHE A 58 1.17 14.70 -9.16
N PHE A 59 0.31 13.95 -8.45
CA PHE A 59 -0.60 14.55 -7.47
C PHE A 59 0.12 15.19 -6.29
N LEU A 60 1.24 14.62 -5.85
CA LEU A 60 2.07 15.22 -4.80
C LEU A 60 2.66 16.56 -5.26
N LEU A 61 3.14 16.65 -6.51
CA LEU A 61 3.65 17.89 -7.08
C LEU A 61 2.52 18.91 -7.25
N VAL A 62 1.36 18.50 -7.77
CA VAL A 62 0.18 19.38 -7.87
C VAL A 62 -0.21 19.90 -6.48
N ALA A 63 -0.24 19.07 -5.46
CA ALA A 63 -0.56 19.48 -4.09
C ALA A 63 0.47 20.47 -3.52
N LEU A 64 1.76 20.24 -3.77
CA LEU A 64 2.86 21.10 -3.31
C LEU A 64 2.85 22.46 -4.00
N PHE A 65 2.68 22.45 -5.33
CA PHE A 65 2.71 23.64 -6.17
C PHE A 65 1.32 24.23 -6.46
N ALA A 66 0.28 23.78 -5.75
CA ALA A 66 -1.08 24.26 -5.92
C ALA A 66 -1.20 25.80 -5.97
N PRO A 67 -0.54 26.58 -5.07
CA PRO A 67 -0.59 28.04 -5.11
C PRO A 67 0.03 28.68 -6.36
N LEU A 68 0.87 27.95 -7.10
CA LEU A 68 1.53 28.41 -8.33
C LEU A 68 0.80 27.93 -9.59
N ILE A 69 0.12 26.77 -9.51
CA ILE A 69 -0.57 26.15 -10.65
C ILE A 69 -1.99 26.70 -10.78
N ALA A 70 -2.69 26.91 -9.64
CA ALA A 70 -4.08 27.37 -9.64
C ALA A 70 -4.14 28.86 -9.96
N PRO A 71 -4.87 29.27 -11.02
CA PRO A 71 -5.04 30.69 -11.37
C PRO A 71 -5.77 31.48 -10.27
N TYR A 72 -6.66 30.80 -9.55
CA TYR A 72 -7.54 31.43 -8.56
C TYR A 72 -7.44 30.70 -7.20
N GLY A 73 -7.80 31.39 -6.12
CA GLY A 73 -7.94 30.80 -4.81
C GLY A 73 -9.08 29.78 -4.75
N HIS A 74 -8.98 28.80 -3.83
CA HIS A 74 -9.97 27.72 -3.70
C HIS A 74 -11.41 28.18 -3.45
N ALA A 75 -11.59 29.35 -2.83
CA ALA A 75 -12.89 29.95 -2.52
C ALA A 75 -13.09 31.30 -3.25
N GLN A 76 -12.24 31.61 -4.23
CA GLN A 76 -12.34 32.86 -4.98
C GLN A 76 -13.49 32.77 -5.99
N ILE A 77 -14.38 33.78 -5.94
CA ILE A 77 -15.55 33.93 -6.81
C ILE A 77 -15.59 35.29 -7.51
N LYS A 78 -14.54 36.09 -7.35
CA LYS A 78 -14.41 37.42 -7.97
C LYS A 78 -13.04 37.61 -8.59
N ALA A 79 -12.99 38.28 -9.71
CA ALA A 79 -11.76 38.74 -10.33
C ALA A 79 -11.12 39.89 -9.56
N ALA A 80 -9.91 40.28 -9.92
CA ALA A 80 -9.16 41.36 -9.28
C ALA A 80 -9.85 42.75 -9.43
N ASP A 81 -10.65 42.94 -10.46
CA ASP A 81 -11.45 44.14 -10.72
C ASP A 81 -12.77 44.19 -9.93
N GLY A 82 -13.06 43.12 -9.11
CA GLY A 82 -14.28 43.01 -8.32
C GLY A 82 -15.47 42.39 -9.04
N THR A 83 -15.35 42.07 -10.34
CA THR A 83 -16.42 41.37 -11.09
C THR A 83 -16.56 39.94 -10.60
N SER A 84 -17.83 39.51 -10.41
CA SER A 84 -18.09 38.12 -10.00
C SER A 84 -17.88 37.18 -11.17
N PHE A 85 -17.29 36.01 -10.89
CA PHE A 85 -17.17 34.96 -11.89
C PHE A 85 -18.56 34.48 -12.33
N PRO A 86 -18.76 34.18 -13.60
CA PRO A 86 -20.04 33.68 -14.09
C PRO A 86 -20.33 32.29 -13.47
N ALA A 87 -21.55 32.10 -13.05
CA ALA A 87 -22.00 30.78 -12.57
C ALA A 87 -22.20 29.81 -13.74
N GLN A 88 -21.77 28.56 -13.57
CA GLN A 88 -21.97 27.47 -14.54
C GLN A 88 -21.46 27.79 -15.95
N ALA A 89 -20.45 28.66 -16.07
CA ALA A 89 -19.84 28.98 -17.36
C ALA A 89 -19.11 27.77 -17.94
N ALA A 90 -19.24 27.57 -19.23
CA ALA A 90 -18.54 26.54 -19.97
C ALA A 90 -17.02 26.79 -19.95
N PRO A 91 -16.19 25.78 -20.18
CA PRO A 91 -14.75 25.91 -20.33
C PRO A 91 -14.39 27.04 -21.30
N SER A 92 -13.49 27.94 -20.87
CA SER A 92 -13.05 29.13 -21.61
C SER A 92 -11.58 29.45 -21.33
N ALA A 93 -11.03 30.47 -21.97
CA ALA A 93 -9.65 30.92 -21.73
C ALA A 93 -9.45 31.47 -20.29
N GLU A 94 -10.50 32.06 -19.69
CA GLU A 94 -10.46 32.57 -18.31
C GLU A 94 -10.71 31.45 -17.29
N HIS A 95 -11.58 30.53 -17.62
CA HIS A 95 -11.93 29.36 -16.77
C HIS A 95 -11.73 28.07 -17.57
N ILE A 96 -10.49 27.52 -17.51
CA ILE A 96 -10.04 26.42 -18.38
C ILE A 96 -10.99 25.21 -18.31
N TRP A 97 -11.53 24.90 -17.14
CA TRP A 97 -12.50 23.82 -16.95
C TRP A 97 -13.90 24.31 -16.57
N GLY A 98 -14.20 25.58 -16.88
CA GLY A 98 -15.46 26.20 -16.56
C GLY A 98 -15.61 26.54 -15.08
N THR A 99 -16.84 26.93 -14.69
CA THR A 99 -17.17 27.31 -13.33
C THR A 99 -18.32 26.47 -12.76
N THR A 100 -18.42 26.41 -11.42
CA THR A 100 -19.51 25.76 -10.69
C THR A 100 -20.74 26.66 -10.58
N ALA A 101 -21.85 26.13 -10.05
CA ALA A 101 -23.05 26.90 -9.75
C ALA A 101 -22.79 28.07 -8.79
N ALA A 102 -21.82 27.93 -7.89
CA ALA A 102 -21.41 29.00 -6.97
C ALA A 102 -20.38 29.98 -7.57
N GLY A 103 -19.96 29.79 -8.84
CA GLY A 103 -18.97 30.63 -9.50
C GLY A 103 -17.53 30.27 -9.14
N PHE A 104 -17.25 29.13 -8.54
CA PHE A 104 -15.87 28.70 -8.32
C PHE A 104 -15.25 28.16 -9.60
N ASP A 105 -13.98 28.48 -9.85
CA ASP A 105 -13.21 27.95 -10.98
C ASP A 105 -12.89 26.47 -10.76
N VAL A 106 -13.36 25.59 -11.66
CA VAL A 106 -13.25 24.13 -11.51
C VAL A 106 -11.80 23.67 -11.53
N PHE A 107 -10.95 24.23 -12.41
CA PHE A 107 -9.54 23.87 -12.48
C PHE A 107 -8.82 24.18 -11.16
N SER A 108 -9.00 25.41 -10.67
CA SER A 108 -8.39 25.82 -9.39
C SER A 108 -8.86 24.94 -8.23
N ARG A 109 -10.14 24.57 -8.19
CA ARG A 109 -10.68 23.69 -7.14
C ARG A 109 -10.09 22.29 -7.21
N VAL A 110 -9.92 21.73 -8.39
CA VAL A 110 -9.30 20.39 -8.52
C VAL A 110 -7.84 20.43 -8.08
N VAL A 111 -7.09 21.47 -8.45
CA VAL A 111 -5.69 21.67 -8.02
C VAL A 111 -5.58 21.83 -6.50
N TRP A 112 -6.39 22.71 -5.90
CA TRP A 112 -6.42 22.89 -4.45
C TRP A 112 -6.94 21.65 -3.72
N GLY A 113 -7.89 20.92 -4.30
CA GLY A 113 -8.41 19.67 -3.80
C GLY A 113 -7.33 18.59 -3.66
N ALA A 114 -6.36 18.54 -4.58
CA ALA A 114 -5.21 17.64 -4.45
C ALA A 114 -4.42 17.92 -3.17
N ARG A 115 -4.21 19.19 -2.83
CA ARG A 115 -3.51 19.56 -1.59
C ARG A 115 -4.28 19.15 -0.34
N THR A 116 -5.59 19.38 -0.33
CA THR A 116 -6.47 18.99 0.78
C THR A 116 -6.47 17.48 0.96
N ALA A 117 -6.62 16.71 -0.13
CA ALA A 117 -6.63 15.25 -0.10
C ALA A 117 -5.29 14.70 0.42
N VAL A 118 -4.16 15.18 -0.10
CA VAL A 118 -2.83 14.72 0.33
C VAL A 118 -2.61 15.01 1.82
N ILE A 119 -2.93 16.21 2.31
CA ILE A 119 -2.74 16.54 3.73
C ILE A 119 -3.63 15.66 4.61
N ALA A 120 -4.92 15.54 4.29
CA ALA A 120 -5.87 14.74 5.07
C ALA A 120 -5.45 13.27 5.16
N ILE A 121 -5.00 12.69 4.03
CA ILE A 121 -4.55 11.30 3.99
C ILE A 121 -3.26 11.12 4.77
N VAL A 122 -2.27 11.99 4.60
CA VAL A 122 -1.01 11.92 5.34
C VAL A 122 -1.28 11.96 6.84
N VAL A 123 -2.14 12.87 7.29
CA VAL A 123 -2.55 12.95 8.72
C VAL A 123 -3.23 11.66 9.15
N ALA A 124 -4.25 11.20 8.42
CA ALA A 124 -5.01 10.01 8.76
C ALA A 124 -4.13 8.76 8.82
N VAL A 125 -3.30 8.53 7.80
CA VAL A 125 -2.46 7.34 7.69
C VAL A 125 -1.34 7.34 8.74
N LEU A 126 -0.66 8.47 8.96
CA LEU A 126 0.40 8.54 9.97
C LEU A 126 -0.13 8.31 11.39
N LEU A 127 -1.29 8.92 11.72
CA LEU A 127 -1.90 8.72 13.03
C LEU A 127 -2.40 7.28 13.20
N SER A 128 -3.02 6.69 12.17
CA SER A 128 -3.50 5.30 12.20
C SER A 128 -2.34 4.31 12.38
N ILE A 129 -1.25 4.48 11.63
CA ILE A 129 -0.05 3.65 11.76
C ILE A 129 0.54 3.79 13.16
N PHE A 130 0.73 5.03 13.63
CA PHE A 130 1.32 5.27 14.94
C PHE A 130 0.51 4.57 16.04
N ALA A 131 -0.80 4.81 16.09
CA ALA A 131 -1.67 4.22 17.09
C ALA A 131 -1.77 2.69 16.92
N GLY A 132 -2.01 2.20 15.69
CA GLY A 132 -2.16 0.78 15.42
C GLY A 132 -0.88 -0.02 15.70
N VAL A 133 0.29 0.50 15.33
CA VAL A 133 1.58 -0.15 15.63
C VAL A 133 1.84 -0.20 17.14
N LEU A 134 1.61 0.91 17.84
CA LEU A 134 1.81 0.97 19.29
C LEU A 134 0.91 -0.04 20.01
N LEU A 135 -0.39 -0.02 19.71
CA LEU A 135 -1.37 -0.92 20.31
C LEU A 135 -1.08 -2.38 19.93
N GLY A 136 -0.72 -2.66 18.67
CA GLY A 136 -0.40 -3.99 18.18
C GLY A 136 0.86 -4.57 18.83
N LEU A 137 1.90 -3.76 19.04
CA LEU A 137 3.11 -4.16 19.77
C LEU A 137 2.80 -4.53 21.23
N VAL A 138 2.04 -3.66 21.91
CA VAL A 138 1.66 -3.87 23.32
C VAL A 138 0.80 -5.13 23.46
N SER A 139 -0.25 -5.24 22.66
CA SER A 139 -1.17 -6.37 22.66
C SER A 139 -0.47 -7.69 22.35
N GLY A 140 0.28 -7.77 21.25
CA GLY A 140 0.97 -8.98 20.82
C GLY A 140 2.07 -9.43 21.80
N TYR A 141 2.78 -8.48 22.43
CA TYR A 141 3.83 -8.80 23.39
C TYR A 141 3.31 -9.29 24.73
N TYR A 142 2.44 -8.50 25.38
CA TYR A 142 1.94 -8.83 26.72
C TYR A 142 0.92 -9.97 26.71
N GLY A 143 0.04 -10.01 25.70
CA GLY A 143 -1.01 -11.02 25.66
C GLY A 143 -2.02 -10.89 26.79
N GLY A 144 -2.65 -12.02 27.16
CA GLY A 144 -3.54 -12.11 28.32
C GLY A 144 -4.76 -11.18 28.25
N TRP A 145 -5.07 -10.51 29.36
CA TRP A 145 -6.25 -9.65 29.46
C TRP A 145 -6.07 -8.30 28.70
N VAL A 146 -4.84 -7.79 28.62
CA VAL A 146 -4.53 -6.58 27.82
C VAL A 146 -4.86 -6.81 26.37
N ASP A 147 -4.42 -7.93 25.83
CA ASP A 147 -4.70 -8.35 24.47
C ASP A 147 -6.21 -8.50 24.23
N ARG A 148 -6.90 -9.18 25.15
CA ARG A 148 -8.35 -9.42 25.06
C ARG A 148 -9.15 -8.12 25.02
N ILE A 149 -8.81 -7.13 25.84
CA ILE A 149 -9.50 -5.83 25.86
C ILE A 149 -9.23 -5.06 24.58
N LEU A 150 -7.97 -4.98 24.11
CA LEU A 150 -7.62 -4.24 22.90
C LEU A 150 -8.25 -4.88 21.65
N VAL A 151 -8.30 -6.21 21.59
CA VAL A 151 -9.00 -6.93 20.51
C VAL A 151 -10.50 -6.63 20.56
N MET A 152 -11.14 -6.69 21.73
CA MET A 152 -12.56 -6.39 21.88
C MET A 152 -12.89 -4.98 21.42
N ILE A 153 -12.07 -3.97 21.77
CA ILE A 153 -12.25 -2.59 21.31
C ILE A 153 -12.09 -2.50 19.79
N ALA A 154 -11.04 -3.12 19.23
CA ALA A 154 -10.80 -3.13 17.80
C ALA A 154 -11.95 -3.81 17.03
N ASP A 155 -12.49 -4.91 17.56
CA ASP A 155 -13.62 -5.62 16.97
C ASP A 155 -14.90 -4.81 17.04
N ALA A 156 -15.14 -4.08 18.15
CA ALA A 156 -16.26 -3.17 18.28
C ALA A 156 -16.20 -2.04 17.24
N VAL A 157 -15.03 -1.42 17.04
CA VAL A 157 -14.83 -0.40 15.99
C VAL A 157 -15.05 -1.00 14.61
N TYR A 158 -14.52 -2.20 14.35
CA TYR A 158 -14.60 -2.86 13.04
C TYR A 158 -16.00 -3.40 12.71
N SER A 159 -16.88 -3.54 13.70
CA SER A 159 -18.29 -3.95 13.48
C SER A 159 -19.14 -2.87 12.83
N PHE A 160 -18.71 -1.61 12.88
CA PHE A 160 -19.39 -0.52 12.18
C PHE A 160 -18.95 -0.44 10.72
N PRO A 161 -19.89 -0.17 9.79
CA PRO A 161 -19.53 0.20 8.43
C PRO A 161 -18.59 1.42 8.44
N SER A 162 -17.44 1.29 7.78
CA SER A 162 -16.33 2.28 7.85
C SER A 162 -16.77 3.71 7.56
N LEU A 163 -17.56 3.91 6.49
CA LEU A 163 -18.06 5.23 6.11
C LEU A 163 -19.02 5.80 7.15
N LEU A 164 -19.93 4.98 7.71
CA LEU A 164 -20.85 5.44 8.75
C LEU A 164 -20.12 5.83 10.03
N LEU A 165 -19.11 5.07 10.42
CA LEU A 165 -18.26 5.41 11.55
C LEU A 165 -17.50 6.71 11.30
N ALA A 166 -16.94 6.88 10.09
CA ALA A 166 -16.24 8.10 9.72
C ALA A 166 -17.16 9.33 9.79
N ILE A 167 -18.41 9.23 9.31
CA ILE A 167 -19.41 10.32 9.40
C ILE A 167 -19.70 10.66 10.86
N LEU A 168 -19.98 9.66 11.69
CA LEU A 168 -20.25 9.85 13.10
C LEU A 168 -19.11 10.58 13.80
N MET A 169 -17.88 10.12 13.56
CA MET A 169 -16.66 10.74 14.10
C MET A 169 -16.48 12.18 13.60
N ALA A 170 -16.68 12.42 12.29
CA ALA A 170 -16.57 13.75 11.71
C ALA A 170 -17.54 14.74 12.35
N ILE A 171 -18.79 14.36 12.56
CA ILE A 171 -19.81 15.18 13.25
C ILE A 171 -19.38 15.46 14.70
N MET A 172 -18.91 14.44 15.42
CA MET A 172 -18.49 14.58 16.81
C MET A 172 -17.28 15.49 16.98
N ILE A 173 -16.31 15.43 16.06
CA ILE A 173 -15.05 16.17 16.14
C ILE A 173 -15.20 17.60 15.62
N SER A 174 -15.98 17.82 14.56
CA SER A 174 -16.14 19.15 13.96
C SER A 174 -16.85 20.15 14.86
N HIS A 175 -17.70 19.69 15.79
CA HIS A 175 -18.54 20.54 16.65
C HIS A 175 -19.25 21.67 15.88
N GLY A 176 -19.50 21.46 14.57
CA GLY A 176 -20.09 22.49 13.70
C GLY A 176 -19.14 23.64 13.34
N GLN A 177 -17.83 23.50 13.56
CA GLN A 177 -16.84 24.51 13.15
C GLN A 177 -16.35 24.23 11.72
N SER A 178 -16.32 25.27 10.89
CA SER A 178 -16.06 25.21 9.45
C SER A 178 -14.68 25.73 9.03
N GLY A 179 -13.72 25.77 9.92
CA GLY A 179 -12.36 26.24 9.59
C GLY A 179 -11.54 25.24 8.76
N LEU A 180 -10.55 25.73 8.01
CA LEU A 180 -9.66 24.90 7.18
C LEU A 180 -9.04 23.75 7.98
N TRP A 181 -8.37 24.06 9.07
CA TRP A 181 -7.68 23.05 9.89
C TRP A 181 -8.67 22.20 10.70
N SER A 182 -9.77 22.76 11.18
CA SER A 182 -10.81 21.99 11.89
C SER A 182 -11.44 20.95 10.97
N GLY A 183 -11.75 21.29 9.72
CA GLY A 183 -12.32 20.36 8.75
C GLY A 183 -11.31 19.25 8.33
N ILE A 184 -10.07 19.62 8.02
CA ILE A 184 -9.02 18.63 7.65
C ILE A 184 -8.72 17.71 8.84
N LEU A 185 -8.60 18.25 10.05
CA LEU A 185 -8.31 17.44 11.25
C LEU A 185 -9.53 16.57 11.61
N ALA A 186 -10.75 17.09 11.54
CA ALA A 186 -11.95 16.29 11.79
C ALA A 186 -12.04 15.11 10.84
N SER A 187 -11.89 15.33 9.53
CA SER A 187 -11.90 14.27 8.53
C SER A 187 -10.70 13.30 8.72
N GLY A 188 -9.50 13.83 8.92
CA GLY A 188 -8.28 13.02 9.11
C GLY A 188 -8.35 12.16 10.38
N ILE A 189 -8.82 12.68 11.51
CA ILE A 189 -8.98 11.91 12.76
C ILE A 189 -10.13 10.89 12.62
N SER A 190 -11.22 11.25 11.95
CA SER A 190 -12.33 10.32 11.69
C SER A 190 -11.84 9.10 10.89
N ILE A 191 -11.09 9.34 9.83
CA ILE A 191 -10.47 8.30 9.03
C ILE A 191 -9.44 7.50 9.86
N THR A 192 -8.66 8.18 10.71
CA THR A 192 -7.72 7.53 11.64
C THR A 192 -8.40 6.47 12.50
N VAL A 193 -9.51 6.82 13.16
CA VAL A 193 -10.25 5.88 14.03
C VAL A 193 -10.70 4.64 13.28
N VAL A 194 -11.17 4.81 12.05
CA VAL A 194 -11.60 3.70 11.18
C VAL A 194 -10.47 2.72 10.86
N TYR A 195 -9.24 3.23 10.62
CA TYR A 195 -8.13 2.40 10.16
C TYR A 195 -7.19 1.89 11.26
N ILE A 196 -7.23 2.42 12.49
CA ILE A 196 -6.46 1.91 13.63
C ILE A 196 -6.61 0.39 13.80
N PRO A 197 -7.83 -0.22 13.79
CA PRO A 197 -7.98 -1.65 14.00
C PRO A 197 -7.25 -2.51 12.97
N GLN A 198 -7.15 -2.08 11.73
CA GLN A 198 -6.48 -2.82 10.67
C GLN A 198 -4.96 -2.88 10.89
N TYR A 199 -4.33 -1.74 11.19
CA TYR A 199 -2.91 -1.71 11.56
C TYR A 199 -2.64 -2.48 12.85
N PHE A 200 -3.50 -2.30 13.85
CA PHE A 200 -3.43 -3.02 15.12
C PHE A 200 -3.42 -4.55 14.94
N ARG A 201 -4.39 -5.10 14.20
CA ARG A 201 -4.51 -6.53 13.97
C ARG A 201 -3.30 -7.09 13.24
N THR A 202 -2.83 -6.39 12.19
CA THR A 202 -1.68 -6.84 11.41
C THR A 202 -0.42 -6.87 12.25
N ILE A 203 -0.12 -5.80 12.97
CA ILE A 203 1.09 -5.73 13.80
C ILE A 203 1.00 -6.72 14.96
N ARG A 204 -0.16 -6.85 15.59
CA ARG A 204 -0.40 -7.85 16.65
C ARG A 204 -0.09 -9.27 16.17
N ALA A 205 -0.62 -9.67 15.00
CA ALA A 205 -0.38 -11.00 14.43
C ALA A 205 1.12 -11.24 14.18
N GLU A 206 1.82 -10.27 13.58
CA GLU A 206 3.25 -10.35 13.35
C GLU A 206 4.06 -10.42 14.66
N VAL A 207 3.70 -9.64 15.67
CA VAL A 207 4.37 -9.65 16.97
C VAL A 207 4.19 -11.00 17.68
N ILE A 208 2.99 -11.59 17.65
CA ILE A 208 2.73 -12.91 18.22
C ILE A 208 3.62 -13.97 17.54
N ARG A 209 3.71 -13.92 16.20
CA ARG A 209 4.56 -14.84 15.43
C ARG A 209 6.04 -14.68 15.74
N ILE A 210 6.51 -13.43 15.83
CA ILE A 210 7.94 -13.13 16.00
C ILE A 210 8.41 -13.35 17.44
N LYS A 211 7.58 -13.10 18.45
CA LYS A 211 7.98 -13.21 19.85
C LYS A 211 8.38 -14.64 20.28
N GLU A 212 7.93 -15.64 19.54
CA GLU A 212 8.23 -17.08 19.77
C GLU A 212 9.47 -17.55 18.99
N SER A 213 10.14 -16.64 18.26
CA SER A 213 11.36 -16.98 17.52
C SER A 213 12.58 -17.16 18.44
N ALA A 214 13.46 -18.09 18.06
CA ALA A 214 14.66 -18.45 18.84
C ALA A 214 15.56 -17.24 19.18
N TYR A 215 15.66 -16.25 18.28
CA TYR A 215 16.50 -15.08 18.56
C TYR A 215 15.88 -14.12 19.59
N VAL A 216 14.55 -14.07 19.73
CA VAL A 216 13.87 -13.29 20.79
C VAL A 216 14.03 -14.03 22.13
N GLU A 217 13.93 -15.35 22.12
CA GLU A 217 14.15 -16.18 23.30
C GLU A 217 15.61 -16.06 23.80
N SER A 218 16.58 -16.14 22.91
CA SER A 218 17.99 -15.90 23.23
C SER A 218 18.21 -14.52 23.85
N ALA A 219 17.55 -13.48 23.31
CA ALA A 219 17.64 -12.13 23.88
C ALA A 219 17.07 -12.06 25.32
N ARG A 220 16.01 -12.83 25.63
CA ARG A 220 15.46 -12.94 26.99
C ARG A 220 16.43 -13.64 27.94
N VAL A 221 17.02 -14.74 27.50
CA VAL A 221 18.00 -15.51 28.31
C VAL A 221 19.21 -14.65 28.69
N VAL A 222 19.69 -13.83 27.77
CA VAL A 222 20.81 -12.87 28.02
C VAL A 222 20.38 -11.67 28.89
N GLY A 223 19.08 -11.58 29.29
CA GLY A 223 18.58 -10.52 30.18
C GLY A 223 18.21 -9.20 29.49
N ALA A 224 17.88 -9.23 28.18
CA ALA A 224 17.41 -8.03 27.51
C ALA A 224 16.08 -7.52 28.12
N SER A 225 15.99 -6.21 28.41
CA SER A 225 14.77 -5.62 28.93
C SER A 225 13.62 -5.71 27.91
N THR A 226 12.37 -5.77 28.42
CA THR A 226 11.14 -5.75 27.61
C THR A 226 11.14 -4.63 26.57
N TRP A 227 11.52 -3.42 26.97
CA TRP A 227 11.59 -2.28 26.05
C TRP A 227 12.58 -2.51 24.90
N ARG A 228 13.74 -3.09 25.20
CA ARG A 228 14.75 -3.41 24.18
C ARG A 228 14.24 -4.49 23.23
N ILE A 229 13.54 -5.51 23.73
CA ILE A 229 12.93 -6.56 22.91
C ILE A 229 11.87 -5.96 22.00
N MET A 230 10.95 -5.15 22.53
CA MET A 230 9.89 -4.51 21.75
C MET A 230 10.42 -3.59 20.66
N THR A 231 11.37 -2.71 20.99
CA THR A 231 11.85 -1.68 20.05
C THR A 231 12.89 -2.22 19.06
N LYS A 232 13.82 -3.08 19.47
CA LYS A 232 14.90 -3.56 18.59
C LYS A 232 14.58 -4.83 17.83
N HIS A 233 13.81 -5.74 18.44
CA HIS A 233 13.56 -7.07 17.87
C HIS A 233 12.16 -7.16 17.24
N LEU A 234 11.11 -6.78 17.98
CA LEU A 234 9.74 -6.91 17.49
C LEU A 234 9.38 -5.80 16.50
N PHE A 235 9.51 -4.53 16.87
CA PHE A 235 9.13 -3.40 16.00
C PHE A 235 9.76 -3.49 14.62
N LYS A 236 11.09 -3.67 14.55
CA LYS A 236 11.80 -3.72 13.26
C LYS A 236 11.33 -4.85 12.35
N ASN A 237 10.94 -5.98 12.92
CA ASN A 237 10.56 -7.16 12.14
C ASN A 237 9.05 -7.20 11.84
N SER A 238 8.19 -6.72 12.77
CA SER A 238 6.73 -6.68 12.57
C SER A 238 6.28 -5.59 11.60
N THR A 239 7.09 -4.52 11.40
CA THR A 239 6.73 -3.41 10.53
C THR A 239 7.09 -3.62 9.05
N ARG A 240 7.60 -4.80 8.68
CA ARG A 240 8.00 -5.08 7.27
C ARG A 240 6.83 -5.09 6.30
N THR A 241 5.65 -5.45 6.75
CA THR A 241 4.42 -5.50 5.96
C THR A 241 3.71 -4.14 5.85
N LEU A 242 4.11 -3.16 6.68
CA LEU A 242 3.46 -1.84 6.72
C LEU A 242 3.44 -1.11 5.37
N PRO A 243 4.50 -1.11 4.53
CA PRO A 243 4.46 -0.38 3.26
C PRO A 243 3.32 -0.81 2.35
N VAL A 244 2.99 -2.10 2.30
CA VAL A 244 1.89 -2.62 1.49
C VAL A 244 0.54 -2.17 2.06
N ILE A 245 0.34 -2.33 3.37
CA ILE A 245 -0.92 -1.94 4.02
C ILE A 245 -1.12 -0.42 3.98
N LEU A 246 -0.03 0.34 4.09
CA LEU A 246 -0.05 1.80 3.99
C LEU A 246 -0.62 2.25 2.64
N THR A 247 -0.18 1.67 1.54
CA THR A 247 -0.66 2.04 0.21
C THR A 247 -2.13 1.67 0.01
N LEU A 248 -2.56 0.47 0.43
CA LEU A 248 -3.95 0.04 0.36
C LEU A 248 -4.85 0.97 1.18
N ASN A 249 -4.50 1.22 2.43
CA ASN A 249 -5.28 2.10 3.32
C ASN A 249 -5.27 3.57 2.85
N SER A 250 -4.21 4.02 2.18
CA SER A 250 -4.18 5.37 1.59
C SER A 250 -5.21 5.52 0.47
N SER A 251 -5.37 4.50 -0.38
CA SER A 251 -6.41 4.50 -1.43
C SER A 251 -7.81 4.54 -0.85
N GLU A 252 -8.07 3.70 0.16
CA GLU A 252 -9.37 3.68 0.85
C GLU A 252 -9.64 4.98 1.62
N ALA A 253 -8.59 5.58 2.22
CA ALA A 253 -8.72 6.86 2.93
C ALA A 253 -9.15 8.00 1.99
N ILE A 254 -8.67 8.01 0.74
CA ILE A 254 -9.14 8.96 -0.28
C ILE A 254 -10.61 8.77 -0.57
N LEU A 255 -11.03 7.52 -0.79
CA LEU A 255 -12.43 7.20 -1.06
C LEU A 255 -13.33 7.56 0.13
N THR A 256 -12.86 7.32 1.35
CA THR A 256 -13.58 7.69 2.58
C THR A 256 -13.71 9.21 2.71
N LEU A 257 -12.62 9.97 2.46
CA LEU A 257 -12.64 11.43 2.45
C LEU A 257 -13.64 11.97 1.43
N ALA A 258 -13.54 11.46 0.18
CA ALA A 258 -14.45 11.84 -0.90
C ALA A 258 -15.90 11.45 -0.58
N GLY A 259 -16.12 10.30 0.05
CA GLY A 259 -17.43 9.86 0.52
C GLY A 259 -18.01 10.77 1.59
N LEU A 260 -17.19 11.20 2.57
CA LEU A 260 -17.58 12.18 3.59
C LEU A 260 -18.00 13.50 2.94
N GLY A 261 -17.18 14.02 2.02
CA GLY A 261 -17.48 15.25 1.27
C GLY A 261 -18.76 15.13 0.44
N PHE A 262 -18.90 14.02 -0.31
CA PHE A 262 -20.08 13.76 -1.12
C PHE A 262 -21.37 13.66 -0.32
N LEU A 263 -21.32 13.14 0.90
CA LEU A 263 -22.46 13.08 1.80
C LEU A 263 -22.70 14.39 2.59
N GLY A 264 -21.86 15.42 2.37
CA GLY A 264 -21.99 16.73 3.02
C GLY A 264 -21.38 16.82 4.42
N PHE A 265 -20.60 15.81 4.84
CA PHE A 265 -19.90 15.77 6.13
C PHE A 265 -18.39 16.02 6.00
N GLY A 266 -17.95 16.46 4.83
CA GLY A 266 -16.56 16.81 4.55
C GLY A 266 -16.18 18.23 4.97
N ILE A 267 -15.22 18.80 4.23
CA ILE A 267 -14.68 20.13 4.48
C ILE A 267 -15.54 21.17 3.74
N GLU A 268 -15.93 22.25 4.41
CA GLU A 268 -16.69 23.32 3.77
C GLU A 268 -15.91 23.97 2.62
N PRO A 269 -16.58 24.34 1.52
CA PRO A 269 -15.94 24.84 0.29
C PRO A 269 -15.23 26.17 0.48
N THR A 270 -15.65 26.96 1.48
CA THR A 270 -14.99 28.23 1.88
C THR A 270 -13.71 28.00 2.68
N ALA A 271 -13.62 26.83 3.36
CA ALA A 271 -12.46 26.47 4.15
C ALA A 271 -11.36 25.81 3.29
N ALA A 272 -11.75 24.87 2.40
CA ALA A 272 -10.86 24.25 1.43
C ALA A 272 -11.61 23.68 0.22
N ALA A 273 -10.91 23.47 -0.89
CA ALA A 273 -11.44 22.65 -1.98
C ALA A 273 -11.37 21.17 -1.57
N GLU A 274 -12.44 20.43 -1.79
CA GLU A 274 -12.52 18.99 -1.52
C GLU A 274 -13.35 18.33 -2.64
N TRP A 275 -12.79 17.32 -3.29
CA TRP A 275 -13.35 16.74 -4.51
C TRP A 275 -14.70 16.06 -4.30
N GLY A 276 -14.92 15.40 -3.15
CA GLY A 276 -16.19 14.75 -2.83
C GLY A 276 -17.32 15.76 -2.62
N TYR A 277 -17.03 16.88 -1.95
CA TYR A 277 -17.97 17.97 -1.80
C TYR A 277 -18.33 18.60 -3.16
N ASP A 278 -17.32 18.82 -4.02
CA ASP A 278 -17.54 19.36 -5.36
C ASP A 278 -18.42 18.40 -6.19
N LEU A 279 -18.21 17.09 -6.09
CA LEU A 279 -19.07 16.09 -6.72
C LEU A 279 -20.51 16.12 -6.17
N ASN A 280 -20.71 16.29 -4.88
CA ASN A 280 -22.05 16.45 -4.32
C ASN A 280 -22.80 17.63 -4.97
N ARG A 281 -22.12 18.77 -5.07
CA ARG A 281 -22.70 19.99 -5.67
C ARG A 281 -22.93 19.85 -7.18
N SER A 282 -22.12 19.06 -7.85
CA SER A 282 -22.26 18.86 -9.30
C SER A 282 -23.42 17.95 -9.71
N VAL A 283 -24.09 17.28 -8.78
CA VAL A 283 -25.23 16.39 -9.11
C VAL A 283 -26.35 17.15 -9.81
N SER A 284 -26.70 18.36 -9.33
CA SER A 284 -27.69 19.22 -9.98
C SER A 284 -27.19 19.78 -11.33
N ASP A 285 -25.89 20.07 -11.44
CA ASP A 285 -25.28 20.59 -12.65
C ASP A 285 -25.33 19.56 -13.80
N VAL A 286 -24.98 18.29 -13.49
CA VAL A 286 -25.03 17.18 -14.47
C VAL A 286 -26.44 17.00 -15.04
N THR A 287 -27.48 17.09 -14.21
CA THR A 287 -28.89 16.99 -14.66
C THR A 287 -29.28 18.15 -15.59
N ALA A 288 -28.61 19.30 -15.47
CA ALA A 288 -28.76 20.45 -16.35
C ALA A 288 -27.83 20.41 -17.60
N GLY A 289 -27.08 19.31 -17.81
CA GLY A 289 -26.13 19.17 -18.93
C GLY A 289 -24.76 19.76 -18.69
N ILE A 290 -24.45 20.23 -17.48
CA ILE A 290 -23.19 20.87 -17.09
C ILE A 290 -22.25 19.79 -16.53
N TRP A 291 -21.58 19.06 -17.40
CA TRP A 291 -20.82 17.85 -17.07
C TRP A 291 -19.44 18.14 -16.46
N TRP A 292 -18.84 19.29 -16.74
CA TRP A 292 -17.46 19.60 -16.34
C TRP A 292 -17.28 19.74 -14.83
N THR A 293 -18.31 20.14 -14.10
CA THR A 293 -18.27 20.26 -12.65
C THR A 293 -18.16 18.93 -11.92
N ALA A 294 -18.56 17.81 -12.56
CA ALA A 294 -18.47 16.46 -12.02
C ALA A 294 -17.26 15.69 -12.57
N VAL A 295 -17.00 15.80 -13.88
CA VAL A 295 -16.02 14.96 -14.58
C VAL A 295 -14.60 15.21 -14.06
N PHE A 296 -14.19 16.45 -13.93
CA PHE A 296 -12.82 16.75 -13.52
C PHE A 296 -12.47 16.35 -12.07
N PRO A 297 -13.26 16.68 -11.04
CA PRO A 297 -12.99 16.17 -9.70
C PRO A 297 -13.15 14.66 -9.63
N GLY A 298 -14.09 14.05 -10.37
CA GLY A 298 -14.24 12.61 -10.44
C GLY A 298 -13.00 11.92 -11.02
N ILE A 299 -12.46 12.42 -12.13
CA ILE A 299 -11.22 11.90 -12.73
C ILE A 299 -10.04 12.05 -11.75
N ALA A 300 -9.94 13.16 -11.02
CA ALA A 300 -8.89 13.37 -10.03
C ALA A 300 -8.90 12.29 -8.94
N ILE A 301 -10.08 11.97 -8.39
CA ILE A 301 -10.25 10.88 -7.40
C ILE A 301 -9.83 9.54 -8.02
N VAL A 302 -10.34 9.21 -9.20
CA VAL A 302 -10.03 7.93 -9.86
C VAL A 302 -8.53 7.78 -10.12
N LEU A 303 -7.89 8.82 -10.63
CA LEU A 303 -6.46 8.76 -10.95
C LEU A 303 -5.58 8.62 -9.72
N ILE A 304 -5.82 9.39 -8.65
CA ILE A 304 -5.00 9.29 -7.44
C ILE A 304 -5.17 7.93 -6.75
N VAL A 305 -6.41 7.43 -6.67
CA VAL A 305 -6.70 6.10 -6.14
C VAL A 305 -6.01 5.02 -6.96
N LEU A 306 -6.16 5.08 -8.30
CA LEU A 306 -5.48 4.16 -9.23
C LEU A 306 -3.96 4.21 -9.03
N GLY A 307 -3.37 5.40 -8.96
CA GLY A 307 -1.93 5.57 -8.78
C GLY A 307 -1.42 4.90 -7.50
N ILE A 308 -2.08 5.15 -6.37
CA ILE A 308 -1.69 4.57 -5.08
C ILE A 308 -1.95 3.05 -5.06
N THR A 309 -3.06 2.58 -5.64
CA THR A 309 -3.38 1.14 -5.71
C THR A 309 -2.35 0.39 -6.56
N LEU A 310 -1.92 0.93 -7.71
CA LEU A 310 -0.88 0.33 -8.54
C LEU A 310 0.47 0.21 -7.80
N VAL A 311 0.81 1.19 -6.98
CA VAL A 311 2.00 1.12 -6.11
C VAL A 311 1.82 0.00 -5.08
N GLY A 312 0.66 -0.07 -4.42
CA GLY A 312 0.35 -1.07 -3.40
C GLY A 312 0.41 -2.50 -3.93
N GLU A 313 -0.25 -2.76 -5.04
CA GLU A 313 -0.23 -4.07 -5.70
C GLU A 313 1.18 -4.48 -6.11
N SER A 314 1.93 -3.55 -6.71
CA SER A 314 3.31 -3.83 -7.09
C SER A 314 4.20 -4.13 -5.89
N LEU A 315 4.04 -3.43 -4.76
CA LEU A 315 4.78 -3.71 -3.52
C LEU A 315 4.36 -5.05 -2.90
N ASN A 316 3.08 -5.41 -2.98
CA ASN A 316 2.57 -6.69 -2.52
C ASN A 316 3.18 -7.85 -3.30
N ASP A 317 3.17 -7.77 -4.62
CA ASP A 317 3.79 -8.77 -5.51
C ASP A 317 5.30 -8.93 -5.24
N LEU A 318 6.00 -7.82 -5.00
CA LEU A 318 7.42 -7.84 -4.67
C LEU A 318 7.69 -8.42 -3.27
N ALA A 319 6.72 -8.39 -2.38
CA ALA A 319 6.83 -8.99 -1.04
C ALA A 319 6.66 -10.52 -1.07
N ASP A 320 6.03 -11.11 -2.13
CA ASP A 320 5.80 -12.55 -2.24
C ASP A 320 7.12 -13.31 -2.55
N PRO A 321 7.56 -14.23 -1.65
CA PRO A 321 8.77 -15.04 -1.86
C PRO A 321 8.68 -15.98 -3.06
N ARG A 322 7.46 -16.45 -3.42
CA ARG A 322 7.25 -17.41 -4.51
C ARG A 322 7.55 -16.77 -5.86
N LEU A 323 7.15 -15.52 -6.05
CA LEU A 323 7.44 -14.76 -7.26
C LEU A 323 8.95 -14.44 -7.38
N ARG A 324 9.63 -14.24 -6.26
CA ARG A 324 11.10 -14.07 -6.22
C ARG A 324 11.85 -15.34 -6.62
N ALA A 325 11.41 -16.51 -6.12
CA ALA A 325 12.04 -17.79 -6.45
C ALA A 325 11.90 -18.16 -7.94
N ARG A 326 10.72 -17.89 -8.54
CA ARG A 326 10.47 -18.12 -9.98
C ARG A 326 11.38 -17.27 -10.87
N LYS A 327 11.72 -16.06 -10.43
CA LYS A 327 12.61 -15.14 -11.12
C LYS A 327 14.08 -15.63 -11.11
N SER A 328 14.55 -16.11 -9.95
CA SER A 328 15.91 -16.67 -9.83
C SER A 328 16.07 -17.90 -10.72
N ALA A 329 15.06 -18.74 -10.82
CA ALA A 329 15.06 -19.90 -11.70
C ALA A 329 15.10 -19.50 -13.19
N GLY A 330 14.33 -18.48 -13.61
CA GLY A 330 14.35 -17.99 -14.98
C GLY A 330 15.65 -17.32 -15.39
N GLU A 331 16.32 -16.62 -14.45
CA GLU A 331 17.62 -15.97 -14.69
C GLU A 331 18.75 -17.00 -14.80
N VAL A 332 18.68 -18.09 -14.04
CA VAL A 332 19.60 -19.24 -14.16
C VAL A 332 19.40 -19.98 -15.48
N VAL A 333 18.17 -20.21 -15.91
CA VAL A 333 17.88 -20.86 -17.20
C VAL A 333 18.31 -19.98 -18.38
N GLY A 334 18.05 -18.66 -18.36
CA GLY A 334 18.50 -17.73 -19.40
C GLY A 334 20.02 -17.61 -19.49
N SER A 335 20.74 -17.72 -18.36
CA SER A 335 22.22 -17.71 -18.38
C SER A 335 22.83 -19.02 -18.88
N ILE A 336 22.06 -20.11 -18.90
CA ILE A 336 22.48 -21.41 -19.46
C ILE A 336 22.25 -21.44 -21.00
N GLU A 337 21.21 -20.77 -21.50
CA GLU A 337 20.93 -20.68 -22.93
C GLU A 337 21.90 -19.75 -23.70
N ASP A 338 22.51 -18.77 -23.03
CA ASP A 338 23.44 -17.82 -23.67
C ASP A 338 24.89 -18.32 -23.73
N THR A 339 25.20 -19.51 -23.22
CA THR A 339 26.41 -20.22 -23.50
C THR A 339 26.23 -20.96 -24.83
N SER A 340 26.57 -20.30 -25.94
CA SER A 340 26.77 -20.96 -27.25
C SER A 340 27.74 -22.13 -27.06
N VAL A 341 27.22 -23.33 -26.91
CA VAL A 341 28.00 -24.56 -26.83
C VAL A 341 28.60 -24.72 -28.20
N ASP A 342 29.95 -24.59 -28.31
CA ASP A 342 30.67 -24.97 -29.50
C ASP A 342 30.40 -26.46 -29.73
N PRO A 343 29.79 -26.86 -30.88
CA PRO A 343 29.45 -28.25 -31.14
C PRO A 343 30.64 -29.21 -31.17
N ASN A 344 31.89 -28.70 -31.11
CA ASN A 344 33.10 -29.46 -31.09
C ASN A 344 33.79 -29.54 -29.72
N GLU A 345 33.22 -28.94 -28.68
CA GLU A 345 33.80 -29.00 -27.34
C GLU A 345 33.39 -30.31 -26.65
N LYS A 346 34.33 -31.10 -26.19
CA LYS A 346 34.05 -32.33 -25.41
C LYS A 346 33.27 -31.99 -24.16
N PRO A 347 32.28 -32.80 -23.78
CA PRO A 347 31.47 -32.56 -22.59
C PRO A 347 32.38 -32.34 -21.38
N SER A 348 32.23 -31.20 -20.73
CA SER A 348 32.99 -30.92 -19.49
C SER A 348 32.53 -31.87 -18.41
N ALA A 349 33.39 -32.22 -17.46
CA ALA A 349 33.07 -33.07 -16.30
C ALA A 349 31.81 -32.63 -15.54
N ARG A 350 31.39 -31.40 -15.71
CA ARG A 350 30.14 -30.86 -15.15
C ARG A 350 28.89 -31.40 -15.84
N ASN A 351 28.94 -31.64 -17.17
CA ASN A 351 27.79 -32.20 -17.92
C ASN A 351 27.66 -33.70 -17.65
N GLU A 352 28.75 -34.41 -17.32
CA GLU A 352 28.74 -35.80 -16.87
C GLU A 352 28.03 -35.90 -15.49
N VAL A 353 28.34 -35.00 -14.56
CA VAL A 353 27.70 -34.97 -13.21
C VAL A 353 26.22 -34.63 -13.31
N ILE A 354 25.81 -33.72 -14.21
CA ILE A 354 24.40 -33.40 -14.42
C ILE A 354 23.64 -34.57 -15.04
N ALA A 355 24.23 -35.26 -16.02
CA ALA A 355 23.65 -36.44 -16.64
C ALA A 355 23.53 -37.62 -15.65
N GLU A 356 24.49 -37.76 -14.73
CA GLU A 356 24.47 -38.77 -13.68
C GLU A 356 23.43 -38.45 -12.58
N LEU A 357 23.20 -37.17 -12.29
CA LEU A 357 22.12 -36.72 -11.38
C LEU A 357 20.74 -36.91 -11.99
N ASP A 358 20.54 -36.61 -13.28
CA ASP A 358 19.28 -36.83 -13.99
C ASP A 358 18.93 -38.32 -14.17
N ALA A 359 19.97 -39.17 -14.31
CA ALA A 359 19.78 -40.62 -14.42
C ALA A 359 19.39 -41.29 -13.10
N ASN A 360 19.63 -40.64 -11.95
CA ASN A 360 19.31 -41.12 -10.61
C ASN A 360 18.02 -40.50 -10.01
N VAL A 361 17.33 -39.65 -10.73
CA VAL A 361 16.03 -39.14 -10.33
C VAL A 361 14.97 -40.13 -10.86
N ASP A 362 14.37 -40.92 -9.97
CA ASP A 362 13.18 -41.70 -10.31
C ASP A 362 12.16 -40.77 -11.00
N PRO A 363 11.61 -41.14 -12.17
CA PRO A 363 10.59 -40.32 -12.82
C PRO A 363 9.43 -40.16 -11.84
N PRO A 364 8.87 -38.95 -11.71
CA PRO A 364 7.71 -38.73 -10.85
C PRO A 364 6.65 -39.76 -11.21
N ALA A 365 6.15 -40.50 -10.23
CA ALA A 365 5.12 -41.50 -10.42
C ALA A 365 4.01 -40.89 -11.28
N THR A 366 3.88 -41.40 -12.51
CA THR A 366 2.79 -41.03 -13.41
C THR A 366 1.52 -41.37 -12.67
N VAL A 367 0.75 -40.35 -12.32
CA VAL A 367 -0.64 -40.52 -11.84
C VAL A 367 -1.42 -41.09 -13.04
N THR A 368 -1.38 -42.41 -13.14
CA THR A 368 -2.21 -43.13 -14.09
C THR A 368 -3.60 -43.29 -13.48
N ASP A 369 -4.56 -42.83 -14.25
CA ASP A 369 -5.98 -43.20 -14.22
C ASP A 369 -6.74 -43.02 -12.90
N HIS A 370 -7.38 -41.86 -12.79
CA HIS A 370 -8.63 -41.77 -12.04
C HIS A 370 -9.66 -42.64 -12.72
N ASP A 371 -9.93 -43.80 -12.16
CA ASP A 371 -11.12 -44.63 -12.49
C ASP A 371 -12.37 -43.79 -12.17
N PRO A 372 -13.17 -43.39 -13.18
CA PRO A 372 -14.34 -42.54 -12.99
C PRO A 372 -15.48 -43.22 -12.22
N THR A 373 -15.35 -44.49 -11.84
CA THR A 373 -16.40 -45.27 -11.15
C THR A 373 -16.35 -45.10 -9.61
N ILE A 374 -15.30 -44.51 -9.03
CA ILE A 374 -15.19 -44.37 -7.57
C ILE A 374 -15.87 -43.09 -7.04
N VAL A 375 -16.17 -42.09 -7.88
CA VAL A 375 -16.77 -40.82 -7.41
C VAL A 375 -18.28 -40.85 -7.29
N ALA A 376 -18.96 -41.93 -7.79
CA ALA A 376 -20.42 -42.00 -7.78
C ALA A 376 -21.03 -42.67 -6.55
N SER A 377 -20.24 -43.28 -5.63
CA SER A 377 -20.76 -44.04 -4.48
C SER A 377 -20.77 -43.31 -3.15
N GLU A 378 -20.19 -42.11 -3.07
CA GLU A 378 -20.13 -41.35 -1.78
C GLU A 378 -21.21 -40.24 -1.62
N TRP A 379 -22.10 -40.05 -2.60
CA TRP A 379 -23.13 -38.98 -2.55
C TRP A 379 -24.59 -39.50 -2.40
N THR A 380 -24.82 -40.78 -2.05
CA THR A 380 -26.15 -41.28 -1.71
C THR A 380 -26.20 -41.69 -0.23
N GLY A 381 -26.07 -40.73 0.65
CA GLY A 381 -26.36 -40.88 2.06
C GLY A 381 -27.82 -40.66 2.37
N GLU A 382 -28.69 -41.65 2.08
CA GLU A 382 -30.02 -41.75 2.68
C GLU A 382 -29.90 -42.14 4.15
N GLY A 383 -29.90 -41.12 5.04
CA GLY A 383 -30.12 -41.30 6.48
C GLY A 383 -31.63 -41.21 6.78
N LYS A 384 -32.33 -42.34 6.86
CA LYS A 384 -33.64 -42.43 7.50
C LYS A 384 -33.56 -42.09 9.00
N PRO A 385 -34.51 -41.33 9.55
CA PRO A 385 -34.64 -41.24 11.00
C PRO A 385 -35.44 -42.43 11.53
N GLU A 386 -34.80 -43.28 12.35
CA GLU A 386 -35.52 -44.17 13.24
C GLU A 386 -35.86 -43.45 14.54
N GLY A 387 -37.16 -43.33 14.81
CA GLY A 387 -37.67 -42.94 16.08
C GLY A 387 -37.57 -44.06 17.11
N LYS A 388 -37.41 -43.71 18.36
CA LYS A 388 -37.96 -44.41 19.53
C LYS A 388 -37.87 -43.52 20.79
N GLU A 389 -39.06 -43.38 21.39
CA GLU A 389 -39.45 -43.21 22.78
C GLU A 389 -38.86 -42.02 23.56
#